data_1bdac678c34aaa71a5483a1867492100
#
_entry.id   1bdac678c34aaa71a5483a1867492100
#
_cell.length_a   1.000
_cell.length_b   1.000
_cell.length_c   1.000
_cell.angle_alpha   90.00
_cell.angle_beta   90.00
_cell.angle_gamma   90.00
#
_symmetry.space_group_name_H-M   'P 1'
#
loop_
_entity.id
_entity.type
_entity.pdbx_description
1 polymer ?
#
loop_
_entity_poly.entity_id
_entity_poly.type
_entity_poly.pdbx_seq_one_letter_code
_entity_poly.pdbx_strand_id
1 'polypeptide(L)'
;MKNNRKLLFFDIDGTLLTAYPWSIPESTRKALEAARKNGHLLFVNSGRIYAMISPMVKELGFDGYVCGCGSQIYMNNELLFSSSNPNPLCREVIETLRQCRISAFFERPDKILYDGSSKTLPKAIQNLKTEVSVEDLSLYEEETWNTFTFDKFLAFPDKDSDTETFRRFVDEHFSCFIHDDAAWEITQKNYSKATGIQFLADRLGASPEDTFAFGDSTNDLPMLEYAGISIAMGQSDPMILPHCTYQTTSIDEDGIANAMKHFHLI
;
A
#
# COMPACT_ATOMS: atom_id res chain seq x y z
N MET A 1 31.15 -4.83 -16.42
CA MET A 1 31.10 -4.36 -15.01
C MET A 1 29.71 -4.72 -14.50
N LYS A 2 29.56 -5.52 -13.44
CA LYS A 2 28.25 -5.74 -12.81
C LYS A 2 27.72 -4.35 -12.38
N ASN A 3 26.54 -4.02 -12.86
CA ASN A 3 25.87 -2.78 -12.46
C ASN A 3 25.58 -2.90 -10.96
N ASN A 4 26.24 -2.12 -10.12
CA ASN A 4 26.11 -2.17 -8.66
C ASN A 4 24.81 -1.47 -8.17
N ARG A 5 23.91 -1.16 -9.12
CA ARG A 5 22.64 -0.51 -8.85
C ARG A 5 21.71 -1.46 -8.12
N LYS A 6 21.14 -1.01 -7.02
CA LYS A 6 20.11 -1.70 -6.26
C LYS A 6 18.75 -0.99 -6.39
N LEU A 7 17.67 -1.75 -6.22
CA LEU A 7 16.31 -1.25 -6.17
C LEU A 7 15.84 -1.30 -4.71
N LEU A 8 15.54 -0.15 -4.13
CA LEU A 8 15.16 -0.03 -2.73
C LEU A 8 13.68 0.33 -2.63
N PHE A 9 12.92 -0.53 -1.97
CA PHE A 9 11.46 -0.38 -1.79
C PHE A 9 11.15 -0.07 -0.34
N PHE A 10 10.35 0.96 -0.11
CA PHE A 10 10.00 1.44 1.22
C PHE A 10 8.49 1.45 1.41
N ASP A 11 8.01 0.85 2.49
CA ASP A 11 6.68 1.16 2.97
C ASP A 11 6.61 2.60 3.48
N ILE A 12 5.39 3.11 3.68
CA ILE A 12 5.15 4.48 4.14
C ILE A 12 4.95 4.54 5.65
N ASP A 13 3.87 3.92 6.13
CA ASP A 13 3.36 4.11 7.48
C ASP A 13 4.16 3.27 8.48
N GLY A 14 4.89 3.91 9.39
CA GLY A 14 5.82 3.22 10.29
C GLY A 14 7.21 2.94 9.70
N THR A 15 7.42 3.21 8.40
CA THR A 15 8.72 3.04 7.74
C THR A 15 9.30 4.38 7.28
N LEU A 16 8.64 5.10 6.37
CA LEU A 16 9.04 6.46 5.95
C LEU A 16 8.45 7.54 6.84
N LEU A 17 7.18 7.36 7.27
CA LEU A 17 6.43 8.29 8.11
C LEU A 17 6.33 7.78 9.54
N THR A 18 6.66 8.64 10.50
CA THR A 18 6.40 8.39 11.93
C THR A 18 4.89 8.30 12.21
N ALA A 19 4.52 7.73 13.37
CA ALA A 19 3.17 7.89 13.90
C ALA A 19 2.83 9.38 14.09
N TYR A 20 1.53 9.68 14.20
CA TYR A 20 1.09 11.08 14.38
C TYR A 20 1.79 11.77 15.59
N PRO A 21 2.30 13.00 15.43
CA PRO A 21 2.28 13.85 14.23
C PRO A 21 3.22 13.32 13.12
N TRP A 22 2.68 13.13 11.92
CA TRP A 22 3.43 12.57 10.80
C TRP A 22 4.64 13.43 10.44
N SER A 23 5.79 12.78 10.38
CA SER A 23 7.03 13.42 9.94
C SER A 23 7.95 12.40 9.26
N ILE A 24 8.89 12.89 8.48
CA ILE A 24 9.97 12.08 7.90
C ILE A 24 11.26 12.51 8.57
N PRO A 25 11.98 11.59 9.26
CA PRO A 25 13.25 11.92 9.89
C PRO A 25 14.24 12.53 8.91
N GLU A 26 14.99 13.53 9.36
CA GLU A 26 16.01 14.22 8.52
C GLU A 26 17.12 13.25 8.08
N SER A 27 17.45 12.26 8.92
CA SER A 27 18.39 11.19 8.59
C SER A 27 17.91 10.34 7.41
N THR A 28 16.60 10.05 7.35
CA THR A 28 15.96 9.34 6.24
C THR A 28 16.11 10.15 4.95
N ARG A 29 15.79 11.44 4.96
CA ARG A 29 15.95 12.32 3.77
C ARG A 29 17.38 12.29 3.24
N LYS A 30 18.37 12.47 4.12
CA LYS A 30 19.80 12.42 3.76
C LYS A 30 20.23 11.06 3.23
N ALA A 31 19.73 9.97 3.83
CA ALA A 31 20.05 8.62 3.38
C ALA A 31 19.51 8.33 1.97
N LEU A 32 18.25 8.73 1.69
CA LEU A 32 17.65 8.59 0.36
C LEU A 32 18.44 9.38 -0.70
N GLU A 33 18.85 10.62 -0.38
CA GLU A 33 19.69 11.42 -1.28
C GLU A 33 21.06 10.76 -1.54
N ALA A 34 21.71 10.22 -0.51
CA ALA A 34 23.00 9.56 -0.64
C ALA A 34 22.88 8.27 -1.49
N ALA A 35 21.87 7.45 -1.25
CA ALA A 35 21.62 6.25 -2.03
C ALA A 35 21.38 6.55 -3.51
N ARG A 36 20.64 7.63 -3.81
CA ARG A 36 20.43 8.09 -5.19
C ARG A 36 21.74 8.58 -5.83
N LYS A 37 22.59 9.31 -5.10
CA LYS A 37 23.93 9.72 -5.58
C LYS A 37 24.83 8.53 -5.88
N ASN A 38 24.67 7.41 -5.16
CA ASN A 38 25.36 6.15 -5.40
C ASN A 38 24.76 5.35 -6.59
N GLY A 39 23.69 5.85 -7.22
CA GLY A 39 23.09 5.28 -8.43
C GLY A 39 22.01 4.24 -8.17
N HIS A 40 21.53 4.08 -6.92
CA HIS A 40 20.41 3.22 -6.59
C HIS A 40 19.08 3.86 -7.02
N LEU A 41 18.06 3.04 -7.26
CA LEU A 41 16.70 3.48 -7.55
C LEU A 41 15.82 3.28 -6.32
N LEU A 42 15.00 4.26 -6.04
CA LEU A 42 14.19 4.33 -4.83
C LEU A 42 12.70 4.27 -5.18
N PHE A 43 11.96 3.38 -4.54
CA PHE A 43 10.55 3.15 -4.79
C PHE A 43 9.75 3.17 -3.48
N VAL A 44 8.59 3.81 -3.52
CA VAL A 44 7.55 3.57 -2.51
C VAL A 44 6.85 2.26 -2.82
N ASN A 45 6.48 1.49 -1.79
CA ASN A 45 5.69 0.26 -1.94
C ASN A 45 4.63 0.17 -0.82
N SER A 46 3.41 0.64 -1.11
CA SER A 46 2.39 0.91 -0.11
C SER A 46 1.02 0.33 -0.45
N GLY A 47 0.21 0.11 0.60
CA GLY A 47 -1.23 -0.15 0.46
C GLY A 47 -2.02 1.08 0.00
N ARG A 48 -1.50 2.29 0.19
CA ARG A 48 -2.17 3.53 -0.25
C ARG A 48 -2.27 3.58 -1.77
N ILE A 49 -3.41 4.08 -2.28
CA ILE A 49 -3.51 4.45 -3.71
C ILE A 49 -2.66 5.71 -3.98
N TYR A 50 -2.28 5.92 -5.24
CA TYR A 50 -1.38 7.03 -5.61
C TYR A 50 -1.93 8.41 -5.23
N ALA A 51 -3.25 8.61 -5.32
CA ALA A 51 -3.90 9.84 -4.91
C ALA A 51 -3.73 10.13 -3.40
N MET A 52 -3.57 9.10 -2.56
CA MET A 52 -3.40 9.21 -1.11
C MET A 52 -1.93 9.28 -0.66
N ILE A 53 -0.97 9.25 -1.58
CA ILE A 53 0.44 9.51 -1.24
C ILE A 53 0.59 10.99 -0.93
N SER A 54 0.96 11.30 0.31
CA SER A 54 1.08 12.68 0.77
C SER A 54 2.14 13.46 0.00
N PRO A 55 1.97 14.79 -0.16
CA PRO A 55 2.99 15.65 -0.76
C PRO A 55 4.36 15.49 -0.10
N MET A 56 4.40 15.33 1.23
CA MET A 56 5.63 15.14 2.00
C MET A 56 6.44 13.91 1.53
N VAL A 57 5.78 12.80 1.17
CA VAL A 57 6.43 11.60 0.61
C VAL A 57 6.83 11.84 -0.85
N LYS A 58 5.97 12.47 -1.66
CA LYS A 58 6.26 12.77 -3.08
C LYS A 58 7.47 13.69 -3.23
N GLU A 59 7.65 14.65 -2.33
CA GLU A 59 8.79 15.59 -2.30
C GLU A 59 10.14 14.89 -2.04
N LEU A 60 10.16 13.66 -1.54
CA LEU A 60 11.38 12.87 -1.43
C LEU A 60 11.96 12.46 -2.80
N GLY A 61 11.17 12.56 -3.87
CA GLY A 61 11.62 12.36 -5.25
C GLY A 61 11.95 10.90 -5.56
N PHE A 62 11.05 9.97 -5.22
CA PHE A 62 11.17 8.56 -5.61
C PHE A 62 11.11 8.38 -7.12
N ASP A 63 11.84 7.37 -7.62
CA ASP A 63 11.87 7.00 -9.05
C ASP A 63 10.54 6.36 -9.49
N GLY A 64 9.80 5.76 -8.53
CA GLY A 64 8.48 5.20 -8.80
C GLY A 64 7.72 4.81 -7.53
N TYR A 65 6.49 4.34 -7.75
CA TYR A 65 5.54 4.02 -6.69
C TYR A 65 4.80 2.73 -7.04
N VAL A 66 4.82 1.78 -6.13
CA VAL A 66 3.91 0.64 -6.08
C VAL A 66 2.82 1.02 -5.09
N CYS A 67 1.60 1.18 -5.57
CA CYS A 67 0.45 1.63 -4.81
C CYS A 67 -0.67 0.59 -4.83
N GLY A 68 -1.65 0.74 -3.92
CA GLY A 68 -2.80 -0.14 -3.83
C GLY A 68 -2.43 -1.61 -3.68
N CYS A 69 -1.40 -1.91 -2.86
CA CYS A 69 -0.87 -3.26 -2.71
C CYS A 69 -0.48 -3.94 -4.04
N GLY A 70 0.12 -3.19 -4.97
CA GLY A 70 0.59 -3.73 -6.25
C GLY A 70 -0.41 -3.63 -7.40
N SER A 71 -1.61 -3.12 -7.17
CA SER A 71 -2.61 -2.90 -8.24
C SER A 71 -2.32 -1.69 -9.11
N GLN A 72 -1.42 -0.79 -8.70
CA GLN A 72 -1.04 0.42 -9.41
C GLN A 72 0.48 0.61 -9.35
N ILE A 73 1.12 0.80 -10.50
CA ILE A 73 2.57 1.01 -10.56
C ILE A 73 2.88 2.23 -11.41
N TYR A 74 3.62 3.15 -10.82
CA TYR A 74 4.08 4.39 -11.44
C TYR A 74 5.61 4.41 -11.50
N MET A 75 6.16 5.00 -12.56
CA MET A 75 7.58 5.29 -12.67
C MET A 75 7.76 6.58 -13.47
N ASN A 76 8.68 7.45 -13.04
CA ASN A 76 8.89 8.77 -13.65
C ASN A 76 7.59 9.58 -13.81
N ASN A 77 6.67 9.49 -12.85
CA ASN A 77 5.33 10.11 -12.86
C ASN A 77 4.37 9.57 -13.94
N GLU A 78 4.70 8.47 -14.61
CA GLU A 78 3.83 7.80 -15.58
C GLU A 78 3.21 6.55 -14.95
N LEU A 79 1.91 6.34 -15.19
CA LEU A 79 1.21 5.10 -14.81
C LEU A 79 1.64 3.99 -15.78
N LEU A 80 2.40 3.01 -15.28
CA LEU A 80 2.86 1.87 -16.07
C LEU A 80 1.88 0.70 -16.04
N PHE A 81 1.18 0.55 -14.93
CA PHE A 81 0.25 -0.54 -14.70
C PHE A 81 -0.88 -0.11 -13.76
N SER A 82 -2.10 -0.52 -14.09
CA SER A 82 -3.26 -0.42 -13.20
C SER A 82 -4.19 -1.60 -13.43
N SER A 83 -4.73 -2.16 -12.37
CA SER A 83 -5.72 -3.24 -12.41
C SER A 83 -6.90 -2.91 -11.52
N SER A 84 -8.08 -2.90 -12.13
CA SER A 84 -9.35 -2.73 -11.40
C SER A 84 -10.15 -4.03 -11.45
N ASN A 85 -10.97 -4.25 -10.42
CA ASN A 85 -11.96 -5.33 -10.43
C ASN A 85 -12.99 -5.08 -11.54
N PRO A 86 -13.46 -6.13 -12.23
CA PRO A 86 -14.49 -5.96 -13.25
C PRO A 86 -15.82 -5.48 -12.63
N ASN A 87 -16.58 -4.66 -13.33
CA ASN A 87 -17.82 -4.08 -12.84
C ASN A 87 -18.81 -5.10 -12.23
N PRO A 88 -19.05 -6.29 -12.81
CA PRO A 88 -19.94 -7.27 -12.19
C PRO A 88 -19.50 -7.65 -10.76
N LEU A 89 -18.20 -7.87 -10.54
CA LEU A 89 -17.66 -8.17 -9.21
C LEU A 89 -17.75 -6.95 -8.28
N CYS A 90 -17.50 -5.74 -8.79
CA CYS A 90 -17.66 -4.51 -8.00
C CYS A 90 -19.09 -4.35 -7.48
N ARG A 91 -20.08 -4.64 -8.29
CA ARG A 91 -21.50 -4.61 -7.90
C ARG A 91 -21.81 -5.66 -6.87
N GLU A 92 -21.35 -6.90 -7.07
CA GLU A 92 -21.53 -8.01 -6.13
C GLU A 92 -20.94 -7.69 -4.76
N VAL A 93 -19.76 -7.07 -4.71
CA VAL A 93 -19.14 -6.58 -3.46
C VAL A 93 -20.07 -5.61 -2.74
N ILE A 94 -20.62 -4.61 -3.44
CA ILE A 94 -21.51 -3.62 -2.81
C ILE A 94 -22.79 -4.26 -2.31
N GLU A 95 -23.39 -5.15 -3.09
CA GLU A 95 -24.60 -5.88 -2.70
C GLU A 95 -24.36 -6.76 -1.45
N THR A 96 -23.22 -7.46 -1.41
CA THR A 96 -22.81 -8.28 -0.27
C THR A 96 -22.58 -7.43 0.98
N LEU A 97 -21.87 -6.30 0.86
CA LEU A 97 -21.66 -5.35 1.97
C LEU A 97 -22.98 -4.83 2.54
N ARG A 98 -23.95 -4.47 1.67
CA ARG A 98 -25.30 -4.04 2.08
C ARG A 98 -26.03 -5.14 2.83
N GLN A 99 -26.03 -6.38 2.30
CA GLN A 99 -26.65 -7.53 2.94
C GLN A 99 -26.04 -7.83 4.31
N CYS A 100 -24.73 -7.76 4.40
CA CYS A 100 -23.97 -7.99 5.64
C CYS A 100 -23.97 -6.78 6.60
N ARG A 101 -24.56 -5.64 6.22
CA ARG A 101 -24.59 -4.40 7.02
C ARG A 101 -23.19 -3.88 7.34
N ILE A 102 -22.28 -3.93 6.39
CA ILE A 102 -20.90 -3.46 6.54
C ILE A 102 -20.69 -2.19 5.72
N SER A 103 -20.16 -1.15 6.36
CA SER A 103 -19.76 0.08 5.68
C SER A 103 -18.40 -0.11 5.02
N ALA A 104 -18.20 0.49 3.85
CA ALA A 104 -16.94 0.42 3.14
C ALA A 104 -16.67 1.68 2.34
N PHE A 105 -15.40 1.90 2.00
CA PHE A 105 -15.01 2.78 0.90
C PHE A 105 -14.12 2.02 -0.10
N PHE A 106 -14.21 2.41 -1.36
CA PHE A 106 -13.59 1.74 -2.48
C PHE A 106 -12.57 2.67 -3.12
N GLU A 107 -11.40 2.14 -3.41
CA GLU A 107 -10.25 2.91 -3.85
C GLU A 107 -9.98 2.71 -5.34
N ARG A 108 -9.83 3.83 -6.04
CA ARG A 108 -9.36 3.93 -7.42
C ARG A 108 -8.05 4.72 -7.46
N PRO A 109 -7.30 4.71 -8.58
CA PRO A 109 -6.06 5.46 -8.70
C PRO A 109 -6.19 6.96 -8.39
N ASP A 110 -7.34 7.54 -8.69
CA ASP A 110 -7.61 8.99 -8.71
C ASP A 110 -8.61 9.45 -7.66
N LYS A 111 -9.39 8.53 -7.05
CA LYS A 111 -10.49 8.88 -6.16
C LYS A 111 -10.89 7.75 -5.22
N ILE A 112 -11.71 8.11 -4.26
CA ILE A 112 -12.41 7.17 -3.37
C ILE A 112 -13.90 7.18 -3.68
N LEU A 113 -14.50 5.99 -3.71
CA LEU A 113 -15.94 5.81 -3.84
C LEU A 113 -16.48 5.29 -2.51
N TYR A 114 -17.70 5.66 -2.16
CA TYR A 114 -18.41 5.13 -1.01
C TYR A 114 -19.89 4.93 -1.30
N ASP A 115 -20.57 4.08 -0.52
CA ASP A 115 -22.01 3.88 -0.64
C ASP A 115 -22.75 4.76 0.37
N GLY A 116 -23.31 5.89 -0.09
CA GLY A 116 -24.08 6.83 0.74
C GLY A 116 -25.40 6.28 1.26
N SER A 117 -25.87 5.13 0.75
CA SER A 117 -27.03 4.42 1.30
C SER A 117 -26.69 3.72 2.64
N SER A 118 -25.40 3.52 2.95
CA SER A 118 -24.95 3.00 4.24
C SER A 118 -25.15 4.04 5.36
N LYS A 119 -25.78 3.63 6.48
CA LYS A 119 -26.13 4.53 7.59
C LYS A 119 -24.95 5.06 8.40
N THR A 120 -23.78 4.46 8.28
CA THR A 120 -22.57 4.81 9.02
C THR A 120 -21.41 5.03 8.06
N LEU A 121 -21.14 6.29 7.71
CA LEU A 121 -19.88 6.65 7.06
C LEU A 121 -18.77 6.59 8.13
N PRO A 122 -17.72 5.78 7.96
CA PRO A 122 -16.57 5.83 8.84
C PRO A 122 -16.05 7.26 8.96
N LYS A 123 -15.64 7.67 10.17
CA LYS A 123 -15.00 9.00 10.38
C LYS A 123 -13.79 9.22 9.45
N ALA A 124 -13.11 8.13 9.06
CA ALA A 124 -12.03 8.16 8.09
C ALA A 124 -12.43 8.84 6.77
N ILE A 125 -13.64 8.57 6.22
CA ILE A 125 -14.09 9.20 4.96
C ILE A 125 -14.26 10.71 5.12
N GLN A 126 -14.67 11.19 6.30
CA GLN A 126 -14.84 12.63 6.52
C GLN A 126 -13.49 13.38 6.44
N ASN A 127 -12.42 12.76 6.91
CA ASN A 127 -11.08 13.31 6.83
C ASN A 127 -10.52 13.23 5.39
N LEU A 128 -10.80 12.13 4.69
CA LEU A 128 -10.33 11.91 3.31
C LEU A 128 -10.90 12.92 2.30
N LYS A 129 -12.10 13.46 2.52
CA LYS A 129 -12.72 14.47 1.63
C LYS A 129 -11.88 15.74 1.44
N THR A 130 -10.94 16.01 2.33
CA THR A 130 -10.02 17.15 2.23
C THR A 130 -8.76 16.84 1.43
N GLU A 131 -8.45 15.57 1.23
CA GLU A 131 -7.17 15.10 0.67
C GLU A 131 -7.32 14.48 -0.72
N VAL A 132 -8.46 13.87 -1.00
CA VAL A 132 -8.71 13.14 -2.26
C VAL A 132 -10.15 13.36 -2.73
N SER A 133 -10.38 13.22 -4.04
CA SER A 133 -11.74 13.23 -4.60
C SER A 133 -12.56 12.05 -4.07
N VAL A 134 -13.76 12.33 -3.56
CA VAL A 134 -14.66 11.33 -2.98
C VAL A 134 -16.03 11.41 -3.66
N GLU A 135 -16.50 10.29 -4.22
CA GLU A 135 -17.79 10.19 -4.92
C GLU A 135 -18.75 9.22 -4.23
N ASP A 136 -20.03 9.54 -4.27
CA ASP A 136 -21.10 8.73 -3.69
C ASP A 136 -21.73 7.82 -4.75
N LEU A 137 -21.57 6.52 -4.62
CA LEU A 137 -22.15 5.50 -5.51
C LEU A 137 -23.69 5.50 -5.51
N SER A 138 -24.31 5.94 -4.42
CA SER A 138 -25.78 5.99 -4.34
C SER A 138 -26.40 7.04 -5.28
N LEU A 139 -25.57 7.95 -5.80
CA LEU A 139 -25.97 8.99 -6.75
C LEU A 139 -25.68 8.61 -8.21
N TYR A 140 -25.13 7.40 -8.46
CA TYR A 140 -24.80 6.95 -9.79
C TYR A 140 -26.06 6.60 -10.59
N GLU A 141 -26.16 7.16 -11.80
CA GLU A 141 -27.15 6.77 -12.79
C GLU A 141 -26.85 5.37 -13.35
N GLU A 142 -27.81 4.74 -14.00
CA GLU A 142 -27.72 3.37 -14.51
C GLU A 142 -26.50 3.13 -15.39
N GLU A 143 -26.15 4.06 -16.27
CA GLU A 143 -24.97 3.95 -17.15
C GLU A 143 -23.68 3.90 -16.34
N THR A 144 -23.51 4.79 -15.38
CA THR A 144 -22.33 4.84 -14.50
C THR A 144 -22.27 3.64 -13.57
N TRP A 145 -23.44 3.23 -13.03
CA TRP A 145 -23.54 2.03 -12.19
C TRP A 145 -23.15 0.75 -12.93
N ASN A 146 -23.40 0.65 -14.21
CA ASN A 146 -23.05 -0.50 -15.03
C ASN A 146 -21.59 -0.49 -15.53
N THR A 147 -20.81 0.56 -15.27
CA THR A 147 -19.44 0.72 -15.79
C THR A 147 -18.39 1.04 -14.74
N PHE A 148 -18.79 1.44 -13.51
CA PHE A 148 -17.82 1.79 -12.47
C PHE A 148 -16.95 0.58 -12.07
N THR A 149 -15.74 0.88 -11.63
CA THR A 149 -14.77 -0.10 -11.13
C THR A 149 -14.02 0.46 -9.93
N PHE A 150 -13.37 -0.41 -9.17
CA PHE A 150 -12.40 -0.03 -8.13
C PHE A 150 -11.29 -1.10 -8.04
N ASP A 151 -10.16 -0.72 -7.46
CA ASP A 151 -8.97 -1.58 -7.39
C ASP A 151 -8.97 -2.41 -6.11
N LYS A 152 -9.25 -1.78 -4.98
CA LYS A 152 -9.34 -2.38 -3.65
C LYS A 152 -10.36 -1.64 -2.79
N PHE A 153 -10.66 -2.14 -1.61
CA PHE A 153 -11.57 -1.47 -0.69
C PHE A 153 -11.25 -1.77 0.77
N LEU A 154 -11.69 -0.86 1.65
CA LEU A 154 -11.65 -1.03 3.09
C LEU A 154 -13.07 -1.19 3.60
N ALA A 155 -13.30 -2.26 4.36
CA ALA A 155 -14.57 -2.55 5.00
C ALA A 155 -14.45 -2.35 6.52
N PHE A 156 -15.52 -1.84 7.13
CA PHE A 156 -15.58 -1.48 8.55
C PHE A 156 -16.76 -2.20 9.21
N PRO A 157 -16.58 -3.49 9.57
CA PRO A 157 -17.59 -4.23 10.31
C PRO A 157 -17.84 -3.61 11.69
N ASP A 158 -19.06 -3.67 12.15
CA ASP A 158 -19.45 -3.33 13.51
C ASP A 158 -20.16 -4.52 14.20
N LYS A 159 -20.67 -4.28 15.42
CA LYS A 159 -21.35 -5.32 16.22
C LYS A 159 -22.61 -5.89 15.59
N ASP A 160 -23.23 -5.18 14.65
CA ASP A 160 -24.49 -5.56 13.98
C ASP A 160 -24.22 -6.19 12.59
N SER A 161 -22.95 -6.31 12.19
CA SER A 161 -22.52 -6.81 10.91
C SER A 161 -22.49 -8.34 10.86
N ASP A 162 -22.89 -8.93 9.72
CA ASP A 162 -22.71 -10.35 9.43
C ASP A 162 -21.31 -10.62 8.87
N THR A 163 -20.33 -10.64 9.76
CA THR A 163 -18.91 -10.81 9.40
C THR A 163 -18.60 -12.21 8.87
N GLU A 164 -19.37 -13.24 9.27
CA GLU A 164 -19.13 -14.62 8.83
C GLU A 164 -19.49 -14.80 7.35
N THR A 165 -20.64 -14.31 6.93
CA THR A 165 -21.05 -14.36 5.52
C THR A 165 -20.13 -13.52 4.66
N PHE A 166 -19.77 -12.32 5.13
CA PHE A 166 -18.86 -11.45 4.42
C PHE A 166 -17.45 -12.05 4.28
N ARG A 167 -16.94 -12.69 5.34
CA ARG A 167 -15.61 -13.34 5.31
C ARG A 167 -15.54 -14.44 4.28
N ARG A 168 -16.58 -15.29 4.17
CA ARG A 168 -16.64 -16.35 3.14
C ARG A 168 -16.57 -15.77 1.73
N PHE A 169 -17.34 -14.71 1.47
CA PHE A 169 -17.30 -14.02 0.18
C PHE A 169 -15.91 -13.44 -0.12
N VAL A 170 -15.31 -12.77 0.86
CA VAL A 170 -13.95 -12.20 0.71
C VAL A 170 -12.92 -13.29 0.44
N ASP A 171 -12.94 -14.38 1.19
CA ASP A 171 -11.99 -15.49 1.02
C ASP A 171 -12.10 -16.18 -0.36
N GLU A 172 -13.29 -16.15 -0.99
CA GLU A 172 -13.47 -16.67 -2.34
C GLU A 172 -12.83 -15.77 -3.41
N HIS A 173 -12.98 -14.46 -3.30
CA HIS A 173 -12.65 -13.52 -4.38
C HIS A 173 -11.40 -12.69 -4.14
N PHE A 174 -10.98 -12.46 -2.89
CA PHE A 174 -10.00 -11.46 -2.49
C PHE A 174 -8.97 -11.98 -1.48
N SER A 175 -7.90 -11.22 -1.29
CA SER A 175 -7.04 -11.29 -0.11
C SER A 175 -7.51 -10.26 0.92
N CYS A 176 -7.36 -10.55 2.22
CA CYS A 176 -7.82 -9.68 3.30
C CYS A 176 -6.77 -9.55 4.38
N PHE A 177 -6.46 -8.33 4.77
CA PHE A 177 -5.70 -7.96 5.96
C PHE A 177 -6.63 -7.27 6.95
N ILE A 178 -6.57 -7.66 8.22
CA ILE A 178 -7.36 -7.02 9.28
C ILE A 178 -6.38 -6.19 10.10
N HIS A 179 -6.64 -4.87 10.12
CA HIS A 179 -5.85 -3.92 10.90
C HIS A 179 -6.28 -3.89 12.36
N ASP A 180 -5.43 -3.38 13.25
CA ASP A 180 -5.68 -3.31 14.71
C ASP A 180 -6.93 -2.49 15.07
N ASP A 181 -7.31 -1.53 14.25
CA ASP A 181 -8.56 -0.75 14.37
C ASP A 181 -9.80 -1.49 13.85
N ALA A 182 -9.66 -2.79 13.56
CA ALA A 182 -10.68 -3.69 13.00
C ALA A 182 -11.14 -3.32 11.57
N ALA A 183 -10.44 -2.45 10.86
CA ALA A 183 -10.66 -2.24 9.44
C ALA A 183 -10.13 -3.43 8.63
N TRP A 184 -10.92 -3.89 7.67
CA TRP A 184 -10.54 -4.96 6.75
C TRP A 184 -10.06 -4.34 5.44
N GLU A 185 -8.78 -4.48 5.14
CA GLU A 185 -8.20 -4.10 3.85
C GLU A 185 -8.32 -5.27 2.89
N ILE A 186 -9.11 -5.10 1.82
CA ILE A 186 -9.46 -6.15 0.88
C ILE A 186 -8.88 -5.81 -0.49
N THR A 187 -8.01 -6.70 -1.00
CA THR A 187 -7.23 -6.52 -2.22
C THR A 187 -7.41 -7.67 -3.19
N GLN A 188 -7.10 -7.45 -4.46
CA GLN A 188 -7.15 -8.50 -5.48
C GLN A 188 -6.11 -9.59 -5.17
N LYS A 189 -6.47 -10.88 -5.30
CA LYS A 189 -5.58 -12.02 -5.00
C LYS A 189 -4.28 -12.05 -5.82
N ASN A 190 -4.31 -11.50 -7.03
CA ASN A 190 -3.19 -11.58 -7.96
C ASN A 190 -2.14 -10.48 -7.75
N TYR A 191 -2.40 -9.52 -6.87
CA TYR A 191 -1.52 -8.39 -6.63
C TYR A 191 -1.14 -8.28 -5.16
N SER A 192 0.11 -7.92 -4.94
CA SER A 192 0.68 -7.68 -3.62
C SER A 192 1.85 -6.72 -3.72
N LYS A 193 2.38 -6.27 -2.60
CA LYS A 193 3.63 -5.50 -2.56
C LYS A 193 4.79 -6.26 -3.25
N ALA A 194 4.79 -7.61 -3.24
CA ALA A 194 5.79 -8.44 -3.92
C ALA A 194 5.67 -8.37 -5.44
N THR A 195 4.44 -8.51 -5.98
CA THR A 195 4.24 -8.46 -7.44
C THR A 195 4.62 -7.10 -8.03
N GLY A 196 4.48 -6.02 -7.24
CA GLY A 196 4.94 -4.69 -7.62
C GLY A 196 6.47 -4.61 -7.72
N ILE A 197 7.20 -5.21 -6.76
CA ILE A 197 8.66 -5.33 -6.86
C ILE A 197 9.05 -6.13 -8.08
N GLN A 198 8.43 -7.30 -8.28
CA GLN A 198 8.70 -8.15 -9.44
C GLN A 198 8.51 -7.40 -10.75
N PHE A 199 7.39 -6.71 -10.92
CA PHE A 199 7.10 -5.94 -12.14
C PHE A 199 8.21 -4.92 -12.45
N LEU A 200 8.64 -4.16 -11.43
CA LEU A 200 9.68 -3.15 -11.61
C LEU A 200 11.07 -3.77 -11.81
N ALA A 201 11.39 -4.85 -11.11
CA ALA A 201 12.65 -5.57 -11.28
C ALA A 201 12.77 -6.14 -12.70
N ASP A 202 11.73 -6.83 -13.20
CA ASP A 202 11.69 -7.37 -14.55
C ASP A 202 11.85 -6.27 -15.61
N ARG A 203 11.14 -5.14 -15.43
CA ARG A 203 11.21 -4.00 -16.36
C ARG A 203 12.59 -3.34 -16.38
N LEU A 204 13.30 -3.34 -15.28
CA LEU A 204 14.62 -2.72 -15.13
C LEU A 204 15.76 -3.68 -15.35
N GLY A 205 15.48 -4.98 -15.62
CA GLY A 205 16.49 -6.01 -15.82
C GLY A 205 17.30 -6.32 -14.57
N ALA A 206 16.69 -6.14 -13.39
CA ALA A 206 17.27 -6.45 -12.08
C ALA A 206 16.80 -7.83 -11.62
N SER A 207 17.65 -8.52 -10.86
CA SER A 207 17.28 -9.77 -10.22
C SER A 207 16.71 -9.53 -8.82
N PRO A 208 15.96 -10.48 -8.21
CA PRO A 208 15.51 -10.35 -6.84
C PRO A 208 16.64 -10.03 -5.84
N GLU A 209 17.83 -10.57 -6.05
CA GLU A 209 19.02 -10.33 -5.19
C GLU A 209 19.52 -8.87 -5.25
N ASP A 210 19.07 -8.09 -6.23
CA ASP A 210 19.37 -6.66 -6.34
C ASP A 210 18.31 -5.78 -5.67
N THR A 211 17.30 -6.38 -5.03
CA THR A 211 16.20 -5.67 -4.37
C THR A 211 16.35 -5.62 -2.85
N PHE A 212 15.99 -4.49 -2.27
CA PHE A 212 15.90 -4.23 -0.84
C PHE A 212 14.48 -3.80 -0.49
N ALA A 213 13.89 -4.36 0.55
CA ALA A 213 12.57 -3.96 1.04
C ALA A 213 12.65 -3.55 2.51
N PHE A 214 12.04 -2.40 2.82
CA PHE A 214 11.92 -1.84 4.18
C PHE A 214 10.46 -1.81 4.57
N GLY A 215 10.11 -2.42 5.71
CA GLY A 215 8.74 -2.49 6.20
C GLY A 215 8.67 -2.68 7.70
N ASP A 216 7.46 -2.61 8.27
CA ASP A 216 7.24 -2.70 9.72
C ASP A 216 6.03 -3.53 10.13
N SER A 217 5.13 -3.86 9.22
CA SER A 217 3.86 -4.51 9.55
C SER A 217 3.56 -5.76 8.70
N THR A 218 2.55 -6.54 9.10
CA THR A 218 2.22 -7.81 8.44
C THR A 218 1.77 -7.67 6.99
N ASN A 219 1.26 -6.52 6.56
CA ASN A 219 0.94 -6.27 5.16
C ASN A 219 2.19 -6.12 4.28
N ASP A 220 3.40 -5.99 4.89
CA ASP A 220 4.69 -5.96 4.21
C ASP A 220 5.26 -7.36 3.94
N LEU A 221 4.77 -8.39 4.62
CA LEU A 221 5.29 -9.75 4.48
C LEU A 221 5.51 -10.17 3.03
N PRO A 222 4.59 -9.94 2.09
CA PRO A 222 4.83 -10.34 0.71
C PRO A 222 6.08 -9.71 0.09
N MET A 223 6.34 -8.41 0.35
CA MET A 223 7.54 -7.76 -0.20
C MET A 223 8.82 -8.14 0.55
N LEU A 224 8.72 -8.35 1.86
CA LEU A 224 9.87 -8.74 2.70
C LEU A 224 10.33 -10.17 2.36
N GLU A 225 9.42 -11.09 2.08
CA GLU A 225 9.75 -12.45 1.65
C GLU A 225 10.29 -12.51 0.22
N TYR A 226 9.86 -11.59 -0.66
CA TYR A 226 10.28 -11.57 -2.06
C TYR A 226 11.65 -10.92 -2.28
N ALA A 227 11.96 -9.85 -1.54
CA ALA A 227 13.18 -9.07 -1.74
C ALA A 227 14.43 -9.87 -1.39
N GLY A 228 15.52 -9.63 -2.13
CA GLY A 228 16.81 -10.25 -1.86
C GLY A 228 17.36 -9.91 -0.46
N ILE A 229 17.11 -8.68 0.00
CA ILE A 229 17.40 -8.23 1.37
C ILE A 229 16.13 -7.57 1.93
N SER A 230 15.63 -8.13 3.03
CA SER A 230 14.48 -7.61 3.76
C SER A 230 14.87 -7.01 5.10
N ILE A 231 14.35 -5.82 5.39
CA ILE A 231 14.72 -5.01 6.53
C ILE A 231 13.46 -4.65 7.31
N ALA A 232 13.37 -5.18 8.54
CA ALA A 232 12.34 -4.79 9.49
C ALA A 232 12.79 -3.53 10.26
N MET A 233 11.89 -2.56 10.44
CA MET A 233 12.13 -1.41 11.33
C MET A 233 12.20 -1.87 12.80
N GLY A 234 12.85 -1.10 13.67
CA GLY A 234 13.04 -1.50 15.07
C GLY A 234 11.75 -1.66 15.87
N GLN A 235 10.70 -0.90 15.50
CA GLN A 235 9.37 -0.96 16.10
C GLN A 235 8.39 -1.91 15.38
N SER A 236 8.87 -2.74 14.45
CA SER A 236 8.03 -3.63 13.64
C SER A 236 7.22 -4.61 14.46
N ASP A 237 6.09 -5.04 13.88
CA ASP A 237 5.34 -6.19 14.41
C ASP A 237 6.28 -7.40 14.56
N PRO A 238 6.33 -8.03 15.74
CA PRO A 238 7.17 -9.22 15.96
C PRO A 238 6.89 -10.37 14.97
N MET A 239 5.71 -10.43 14.39
CA MET A 239 5.35 -11.47 13.43
C MET A 239 6.16 -11.42 12.13
N ILE A 240 6.66 -10.24 11.72
CA ILE A 240 7.45 -10.14 10.48
C ILE A 240 8.94 -10.46 10.70
N LEU A 241 9.45 -10.38 11.92
CA LEU A 241 10.89 -10.53 12.22
C LEU A 241 11.51 -11.84 11.72
N PRO A 242 10.84 -13.01 11.86
CA PRO A 242 11.38 -14.28 11.34
C PRO A 242 11.53 -14.31 9.80
N HIS A 243 10.86 -13.41 9.09
CA HIS A 243 10.85 -13.32 7.63
C HIS A 243 11.83 -12.27 7.10
N CYS A 244 12.55 -11.57 7.96
CA CYS A 244 13.47 -10.50 7.59
C CYS A 244 14.94 -10.91 7.70
N THR A 245 15.73 -10.42 6.74
CA THR A 245 17.19 -10.60 6.75
C THR A 245 17.84 -9.83 7.88
N TYR A 246 17.30 -8.66 8.21
CA TYR A 246 17.90 -7.74 9.18
C TYR A 246 16.82 -6.92 9.88
N GLN A 247 16.98 -6.69 11.18
CA GLN A 247 16.21 -5.69 11.92
C GLN A 247 17.10 -4.49 12.20
N THR A 248 16.67 -3.31 11.75
CA THR A 248 17.34 -2.04 12.04
C THR A 248 16.82 -1.41 13.34
N THR A 249 17.25 -0.20 13.66
CA THR A 249 16.70 0.60 14.77
C THR A 249 15.31 1.16 14.39
N SER A 250 14.62 1.74 15.36
CA SER A 250 13.30 2.33 15.12
C SER A 250 13.37 3.52 14.15
N ILE A 251 12.22 3.92 13.62
CA ILE A 251 12.12 5.09 12.73
C ILE A 251 12.62 6.36 13.42
N ASP A 252 12.39 6.50 14.73
CA ASP A 252 12.83 7.64 15.55
C ASP A 252 14.33 7.57 15.93
N GLU A 253 14.99 6.43 15.67
CA GLU A 253 16.41 6.17 15.94
C GLU A 253 17.21 5.99 14.64
N ASP A 254 16.84 6.71 13.60
CA ASP A 254 17.54 6.72 12.29
C ASP A 254 17.51 5.37 11.54
N GLY A 255 16.48 4.53 11.72
CA GLY A 255 16.45 3.14 11.27
C GLY A 255 16.79 2.94 9.79
N ILE A 256 16.19 3.71 8.86
CA ILE A 256 16.52 3.61 7.43
C ILE A 256 17.98 3.96 7.17
N ALA A 257 18.49 5.05 7.75
CA ALA A 257 19.88 5.48 7.55
C ALA A 257 20.88 4.45 8.11
N ASN A 258 20.57 3.85 9.25
CA ASN A 258 21.40 2.82 9.88
C ASN A 258 21.45 1.54 9.04
N ALA A 259 20.29 1.08 8.51
CA ALA A 259 20.25 -0.06 7.61
C ALA A 259 21.01 0.21 6.31
N MET A 260 20.83 1.37 5.69
CA MET A 260 21.54 1.73 4.46
C MET A 260 23.07 1.76 4.65
N LYS A 261 23.57 2.24 5.78
CA LYS A 261 24.99 2.19 6.14
C LYS A 261 25.45 0.75 6.33
N HIS A 262 24.68 -0.06 7.06
CA HIS A 262 25.00 -1.47 7.32
C HIS A 262 25.21 -2.26 6.02
N PHE A 263 24.38 -2.03 5.01
CA PHE A 263 24.47 -2.69 3.71
C PHE A 263 25.31 -1.94 2.68
N HIS A 264 26.05 -0.90 3.07
CA HIS A 264 26.92 -0.10 2.20
C HIS A 264 26.19 0.51 0.98
N LEU A 265 24.94 0.90 1.18
CA LEU A 265 24.15 1.59 0.15
C LEU A 265 24.45 3.11 0.13
N ILE A 266 24.95 3.60 1.26
CA ILE A 266 25.37 5.00 1.45
C ILE A 266 26.70 5.10 2.18
#